data_f6a6236098feace1641831c3403d84e7
#
_entry.id   f6a6236098feace1641831c3403d84e7
#
_cell.length_a   1.000
_cell.length_b   1.000
_cell.length_c   1.000
_cell.angle_alpha   90.00
_cell.angle_beta   90.00
_cell.angle_gamma   90.00
#
_symmetry.space_group_name_H-M   'P 1'
#
loop_
_entity.id
_entity.type
_entity.pdbx_description
1 polymer ?
#
loop_
_entity_poly.entity_id
_entity_poly.type
_entity_poly.pdbx_seq_one_letter_code
_entity_poly.pdbx_strand_id
1 'polypeptide(L)'
;MVALLRLTKTELMMGFWQKAMIAVACSKPLRRAGEAVGRKTGLAAQFVSGADGAEHVKRTQELAKHGIRVSSFYLGEYVTDPAQVAETVDAITALIPKLDRVGLDVHVSIDPSQLGYMQDPAMLDDNAHKIAGLIRDVGVEKAGRRCCRMMIDMEDFDMVDDTLALHDRLLEAGYPVAQTLQARLLRTEADMARKIAQGAMIRLVKGAMAPPDHVAFTRRRDIDENYLKLASMMLSDEARLTGFMPVFGSHHRELVEYIAKVADERGWEREAFEFEMLYGVNQPLQRDLVSLGYRLRLYAPFGADWWAYAWRRVGENPRNLGLLLRSRLNATGL
;
A
#
# COMPACT_ATOMS: atom_id res chain seq x y z
N MET A 1 -8.38 2.59 41.31
CA MET A 1 -7.33 1.55 41.42
C MET A 1 -6.91 1.22 40.01
N VAL A 2 -5.87 1.91 39.51
CA VAL A 2 -5.43 1.88 38.12
C VAL A 2 -4.68 0.59 37.87
N ALA A 3 -5.24 -0.28 37.06
CA ALA A 3 -4.55 -1.50 36.61
C ALA A 3 -3.41 -1.09 35.66
N LEU A 4 -2.19 -1.09 36.17
CA LEU A 4 -0.98 -1.03 35.36
C LEU A 4 -0.96 -2.26 34.43
N LEU A 5 -1.40 -2.11 33.20
CA LEU A 5 -1.20 -3.07 32.14
C LEU A 5 0.32 -3.22 31.92
N ARG A 6 0.89 -4.31 32.42
CA ARG A 6 2.27 -4.70 32.12
C ARG A 6 2.30 -5.14 30.65
N LEU A 7 2.85 -4.29 29.80
CA LEU A 7 3.26 -4.70 28.46
C LEU A 7 4.11 -5.96 28.56
N THR A 8 3.88 -6.92 27.68
CA THR A 8 4.71 -8.12 27.65
C THR A 8 6.13 -7.73 27.27
N LYS A 9 7.13 -8.49 27.73
CA LYS A 9 8.56 -8.25 27.41
C LYS A 9 8.79 -8.16 25.88
N THR A 10 7.99 -8.86 25.10
CA THR A 10 8.03 -8.87 23.63
C THR A 10 7.49 -7.55 23.05
N GLU A 11 6.39 -7.02 23.57
CA GLU A 11 5.83 -5.73 23.12
C GLU A 11 6.74 -4.55 23.45
N LEU A 12 7.36 -4.57 24.63
CA LEU A 12 8.35 -3.56 25.03
C LEU A 12 9.60 -3.62 24.15
N MET A 13 10.08 -4.82 23.80
CA MET A 13 11.22 -5.02 22.89
C MET A 13 10.88 -4.61 21.46
N MET A 14 9.68 -4.89 20.96
CA MET A 14 9.23 -4.46 19.64
C MET A 14 9.16 -2.93 19.52
N GLY A 15 8.60 -2.26 20.51
CA GLY A 15 8.56 -0.79 20.55
C GLY A 15 9.96 -0.15 20.61
N PHE A 16 10.89 -0.73 21.36
CA PHE A 16 12.30 -0.28 21.38
C PHE A 16 13.00 -0.52 20.04
N TRP A 17 12.78 -1.67 19.43
CA TRP A 17 13.31 -2.03 18.12
C TRP A 17 12.83 -1.07 17.03
N GLN A 18 11.54 -0.78 16.97
CA GLN A 18 10.98 0.18 16.02
C GLN A 18 11.60 1.57 16.18
N LYS A 19 11.71 2.09 17.42
CA LYS A 19 12.33 3.38 17.70
C LYS A 19 13.80 3.41 17.28
N ALA A 20 14.54 2.33 17.51
CA ALA A 20 15.93 2.21 17.07
C ALA A 20 16.05 2.22 15.53
N MET A 21 15.16 1.53 14.82
CA MET A 21 15.17 1.50 13.36
C MET A 21 14.76 2.84 12.75
N ILE A 22 13.82 3.55 13.36
CA ILE A 22 13.47 4.93 12.96
C ILE A 22 14.68 5.86 13.16
N ALA A 23 15.39 5.75 14.27
CA ALA A 23 16.60 6.54 14.50
C ALA A 23 17.69 6.27 13.44
N VAL A 24 17.86 5.02 13.03
CA VAL A 24 18.76 4.64 11.93
C VAL A 24 18.27 5.21 10.59
N ALA A 25 16.97 5.15 10.31
CA ALA A 25 16.36 5.71 9.11
C ALA A 25 16.60 7.23 9.00
N CYS A 26 16.48 7.95 10.11
CA CYS A 26 16.66 9.41 10.17
C CYS A 26 18.13 9.86 10.23
N SER A 27 19.09 8.96 10.43
CA SER A 27 20.52 9.29 10.58
C SER A 27 21.17 9.64 9.24
N LYS A 28 21.43 10.92 8.98
CA LYS A 28 22.08 11.40 7.74
C LYS A 28 23.41 10.70 7.40
N PRO A 29 24.36 10.44 8.35
CA PRO A 29 25.60 9.75 8.03
C PRO A 29 25.38 8.27 7.69
N LEU A 30 24.48 7.57 8.43
CA LEU A 30 24.15 6.17 8.14
C LEU A 30 23.42 6.03 6.78
N ARG A 31 22.54 6.98 6.47
CA ARG A 31 21.87 7.07 5.18
C ARG A 31 22.87 7.15 4.03
N ARG A 32 23.82 8.11 4.06
CA ARG A 32 24.84 8.27 2.99
C ARG A 32 25.67 7.01 2.79
N ALA A 33 26.13 6.39 3.89
CA ALA A 33 26.91 5.16 3.84
C ALA A 33 26.06 4.00 3.28
N GLY A 34 24.83 3.85 3.77
CA GLY A 34 23.92 2.79 3.37
C GLY A 34 23.45 2.89 1.91
N GLU A 35 23.17 4.08 1.42
CA GLU A 35 22.83 4.32 0.01
C GLU A 35 23.99 3.97 -0.93
N ALA A 36 25.23 4.30 -0.55
CA ALA A 36 26.42 3.94 -1.32
C ALA A 36 26.64 2.42 -1.36
N VAL A 37 26.43 1.73 -0.24
CA VAL A 37 26.52 0.26 -0.15
C VAL A 37 25.33 -0.39 -0.89
N GLY A 38 24.12 0.11 -0.67
CA GLY A 38 22.91 -0.46 -1.23
C GLY A 38 22.88 -0.46 -2.77
N ARG A 39 23.40 0.61 -3.39
CA ARG A 39 23.57 0.66 -4.85
C ARG A 39 24.55 -0.40 -5.37
N LYS A 40 25.65 -0.66 -4.63
CA LYS A 40 26.67 -1.63 -5.03
C LYS A 40 26.28 -3.09 -4.78
N THR A 41 25.43 -3.32 -3.78
CA THR A 41 25.08 -4.70 -3.32
C THR A 41 23.73 -5.19 -3.84
N GLY A 42 22.95 -4.36 -4.53
CA GLY A 42 21.58 -4.68 -4.93
C GLY A 42 20.59 -4.76 -3.77
N LEU A 43 20.98 -4.27 -2.57
CA LEU A 43 20.14 -4.28 -1.38
C LEU A 43 18.86 -3.49 -1.56
N ALA A 44 18.96 -2.33 -2.22
CA ALA A 44 17.81 -1.49 -2.54
C ALA A 44 16.75 -2.27 -3.35
N ALA A 45 17.18 -3.07 -4.32
CA ALA A 45 16.30 -3.84 -5.20
C ALA A 45 15.41 -4.88 -4.50
N GLN A 46 15.65 -5.16 -3.22
CA GLN A 46 14.78 -6.04 -2.42
C GLN A 46 13.55 -5.31 -1.89
N PHE A 47 13.61 -3.99 -1.75
CA PHE A 47 12.55 -3.18 -1.15
C PHE A 47 11.91 -2.21 -2.13
N VAL A 48 12.64 -1.84 -3.18
CA VAL A 48 12.18 -0.90 -4.21
C VAL A 48 12.33 -1.51 -5.60
N SER A 49 11.40 -1.20 -6.45
CA SER A 49 11.30 -1.75 -7.80
C SER A 49 12.15 -1.02 -8.84
N GLY A 50 12.78 0.08 -8.46
CA GLY A 50 13.68 0.87 -9.28
C GLY A 50 14.08 2.19 -8.64
N ALA A 51 15.22 2.74 -9.03
CA ALA A 51 15.67 4.05 -8.58
C ALA A 51 14.92 5.20 -9.31
N ASP A 52 14.32 4.90 -10.44
CA ASP A 52 13.51 5.82 -11.24
C ASP A 52 12.34 5.11 -11.94
N GLY A 53 11.51 5.88 -12.66
CA GLY A 53 10.34 5.35 -13.35
C GLY A 53 10.70 4.40 -14.51
N ALA A 54 11.88 4.48 -15.12
CA ALA A 54 12.26 3.59 -16.22
C ALA A 54 12.62 2.19 -15.69
N GLU A 55 13.42 2.14 -14.63
CA GLU A 55 13.74 0.88 -13.94
C GLU A 55 12.48 0.25 -13.34
N HIS A 56 11.60 1.07 -12.75
CA HIS A 56 10.32 0.62 -12.21
C HIS A 56 9.45 -0.05 -13.28
N VAL A 57 9.27 0.59 -14.45
CA VAL A 57 8.51 0.02 -15.57
C VAL A 57 9.10 -1.32 -16.01
N LYS A 58 10.43 -1.40 -16.17
CA LYS A 58 11.10 -2.65 -16.52
C LYS A 58 10.83 -3.77 -15.51
N ARG A 59 10.93 -3.45 -14.21
CA ARG A 59 10.64 -4.42 -13.15
C ARG A 59 9.16 -4.84 -13.16
N THR A 60 8.24 -3.90 -13.37
CA THR A 60 6.81 -4.19 -13.49
C THR A 60 6.50 -5.10 -14.68
N GLN A 61 7.18 -4.92 -15.82
CA GLN A 61 7.05 -5.83 -16.97
C GLN A 61 7.51 -7.25 -16.63
N GLU A 62 8.62 -7.39 -15.88
CA GLU A 62 9.08 -8.73 -15.44
C GLU A 62 8.05 -9.39 -14.50
N LEU A 63 7.50 -8.66 -13.54
CA LEU A 63 6.45 -9.17 -12.66
C LEU A 63 5.18 -9.59 -13.42
N ALA A 64 4.79 -8.80 -14.42
CA ALA A 64 3.62 -9.08 -15.26
C ALA A 64 3.74 -10.40 -16.05
N LYS A 65 4.96 -10.82 -16.46
CA LYS A 65 5.19 -12.13 -17.08
C LYS A 65 4.83 -13.30 -16.17
N HIS A 66 4.84 -13.08 -14.86
CA HIS A 66 4.46 -14.05 -13.83
C HIS A 66 3.02 -13.87 -13.32
N GLY A 67 2.19 -13.09 -14.00
CA GLY A 67 0.80 -12.83 -13.60
C GLY A 67 0.64 -11.89 -12.41
N ILE A 68 1.72 -11.22 -11.98
CA ILE A 68 1.73 -10.29 -10.84
C ILE A 68 1.48 -8.87 -11.33
N ARG A 69 0.50 -8.20 -10.74
CA ARG A 69 0.17 -6.78 -10.98
C ARG A 69 0.96 -5.89 -10.04
N VAL A 70 1.05 -4.61 -10.35
CA VAL A 70 1.80 -3.65 -9.53
C VAL A 70 0.95 -2.42 -9.23
N SER A 71 1.04 -1.93 -7.99
CA SER A 71 0.67 -0.59 -7.57
C SER A 71 1.95 0.21 -7.39
N SER A 72 2.13 1.23 -8.21
CA SER A 72 3.35 2.05 -8.24
C SER A 72 3.27 3.12 -7.16
N PHE A 73 4.28 3.22 -6.30
CA PHE A 73 4.36 4.23 -5.25
C PHE A 73 5.68 4.99 -5.36
N TYR A 74 5.62 6.31 -5.57
CA TYR A 74 6.81 7.14 -5.54
C TYR A 74 7.23 7.40 -4.10
N LEU A 75 8.51 7.18 -3.80
CA LEU A 75 9.02 7.33 -2.43
C LEU A 75 9.12 8.80 -2.03
N GLY A 76 8.54 9.13 -0.91
CA GLY A 76 8.52 10.44 -0.27
C GLY A 76 7.31 10.50 0.66
N GLU A 77 7.51 10.52 1.97
CA GLU A 77 6.43 10.60 2.94
C GLU A 77 6.61 11.86 3.80
N TYR A 78 5.48 12.40 4.32
CA TYR A 78 5.46 13.61 5.15
C TYR A 78 6.20 14.78 4.49
N VAL A 79 5.94 14.99 3.22
CA VAL A 79 6.58 16.07 2.45
C VAL A 79 6.06 17.41 2.94
N THR A 80 7.00 18.24 3.42
CA THR A 80 6.71 19.60 3.93
C THR A 80 7.27 20.70 3.02
N ASP A 81 8.06 20.33 2.03
CA ASP A 81 8.64 21.27 1.06
C ASP A 81 7.84 21.27 -0.24
N PRO A 82 7.27 22.41 -0.67
CA PRO A 82 6.54 22.49 -1.93
C PRO A 82 7.34 22.03 -3.16
N ALA A 83 8.66 22.18 -3.17
CA ALA A 83 9.49 21.70 -4.25
C ALA A 83 9.52 20.18 -4.33
N GLN A 84 9.50 19.48 -3.20
CA GLN A 84 9.40 18.03 -3.13
C GLN A 84 8.00 17.54 -3.53
N VAL A 85 6.93 18.28 -3.20
CA VAL A 85 5.57 17.99 -3.71
C VAL A 85 5.57 18.05 -5.23
N ALA A 86 6.12 19.10 -5.83
CA ALA A 86 6.19 19.24 -7.27
C ALA A 86 6.99 18.08 -7.91
N GLU A 87 8.15 17.73 -7.35
CA GLU A 87 8.96 16.59 -7.80
C GLU A 87 8.16 15.27 -7.78
N THR A 88 7.42 15.03 -6.70
CA THR A 88 6.57 13.83 -6.55
C THR A 88 5.49 13.79 -7.62
N VAL A 89 4.76 14.87 -7.79
CA VAL A 89 3.70 14.98 -8.80
C VAL A 89 4.26 14.79 -10.21
N ASP A 90 5.41 15.38 -10.51
CA ASP A 90 6.07 15.25 -11.81
C ASP A 90 6.56 13.81 -12.05
N ALA A 91 7.14 13.15 -11.05
CA ALA A 91 7.55 11.75 -11.15
C ALA A 91 6.36 10.80 -11.42
N ILE A 92 5.24 11.00 -10.71
CA ILE A 92 4.02 10.21 -10.88
C ILE A 92 3.40 10.47 -12.26
N THR A 93 3.23 11.73 -12.65
CA THR A 93 2.62 12.09 -13.94
C THR A 93 3.48 11.62 -15.13
N ALA A 94 4.81 11.65 -14.99
CA ALA A 94 5.72 11.11 -16.00
C ALA A 94 5.73 9.58 -16.08
N LEU A 95 5.34 8.87 -15.01
CA LEU A 95 5.24 7.40 -15.00
C LEU A 95 4.00 6.91 -15.73
N ILE A 96 2.87 7.57 -15.59
CA ILE A 96 1.55 7.17 -16.13
C ILE A 96 1.63 6.79 -17.61
N PRO A 97 2.10 7.65 -18.53
CA PRO A 97 2.17 7.32 -19.96
C PRO A 97 3.21 6.23 -20.27
N LYS A 98 4.21 6.01 -19.42
CA LYS A 98 5.20 4.94 -19.61
C LYS A 98 4.57 3.57 -19.32
N LEU A 99 3.77 3.45 -18.26
CA LEU A 99 3.03 2.22 -17.95
C LEU A 99 1.99 1.91 -19.04
N ASP A 100 1.25 2.92 -19.49
CA ASP A 100 0.25 2.76 -20.54
C ASP A 100 0.86 2.27 -21.85
N ARG A 101 1.96 2.89 -22.29
CA ARG A 101 2.64 2.55 -23.55
C ARG A 101 3.05 1.09 -23.65
N VAL A 102 3.42 0.47 -22.52
CA VAL A 102 3.83 -0.94 -22.47
C VAL A 102 2.67 -1.89 -22.10
N GLY A 103 1.43 -1.40 -22.02
CA GLY A 103 0.24 -2.21 -21.78
C GLY A 103 0.06 -2.68 -20.34
N LEU A 104 0.76 -2.09 -19.38
CA LEU A 104 0.62 -2.40 -17.96
C LEU A 104 -0.58 -1.68 -17.32
N ASP A 105 -1.02 -2.15 -16.15
CA ASP A 105 -1.96 -1.41 -15.32
C ASP A 105 -1.37 -0.04 -14.97
N VAL A 106 -2.15 1.01 -15.15
CA VAL A 106 -1.83 2.35 -14.64
C VAL A 106 -2.42 2.47 -13.25
N HIS A 107 -1.81 1.78 -12.30
CA HIS A 107 -2.22 1.78 -10.92
C HIS A 107 -1.15 2.46 -10.06
N VAL A 108 -1.51 3.59 -9.46
CA VAL A 108 -0.59 4.44 -8.69
C VAL A 108 -1.16 4.62 -7.30
N SER A 109 -0.37 4.33 -6.27
CA SER A 109 -0.66 4.71 -4.88
C SER A 109 -0.06 6.06 -4.57
N ILE A 110 -0.80 6.88 -3.84
CA ILE A 110 -0.38 8.20 -3.37
C ILE A 110 -0.71 8.38 -1.89
N ASP A 111 0.17 9.04 -1.16
CA ASP A 111 -0.11 9.57 0.17
C ASP A 111 -0.62 11.01 0.04
N PRO A 112 -1.69 11.43 0.73
CA PRO A 112 -2.13 12.83 0.74
C PRO A 112 -1.02 13.81 1.11
N SER A 113 -0.12 13.44 2.04
CA SER A 113 1.02 14.28 2.42
C SER A 113 2.01 14.51 1.27
N GLN A 114 2.13 13.58 0.32
CA GLN A 114 2.97 13.73 -0.87
C GLN A 114 2.42 14.75 -1.86
N LEU A 115 1.12 14.97 -1.86
CA LEU A 115 0.42 15.84 -2.82
C LEU A 115 0.15 17.24 -2.29
N GLY A 116 0.63 17.59 -1.09
CA GLY A 116 0.52 18.94 -0.55
C GLY A 116 -0.44 19.11 0.61
N TYR A 117 -0.95 18.02 1.21
CA TYR A 117 -1.85 18.10 2.37
C TYR A 117 -1.31 18.98 3.50
N MET A 118 0.02 18.91 3.75
CA MET A 118 0.68 19.68 4.81
C MET A 118 0.91 21.15 4.47
N GLN A 119 0.71 21.54 3.22
CA GLN A 119 0.89 22.91 2.73
C GLN A 119 -0.45 23.64 2.60
N ASP A 120 -1.33 23.10 1.77
CA ASP A 120 -2.61 23.69 1.44
C ASP A 120 -3.60 22.62 0.95
N PRO A 121 -4.81 22.51 1.50
CA PRO A 121 -5.86 21.62 0.98
C PRO A 121 -6.15 21.79 -0.51
N ALA A 122 -6.05 23.02 -1.03
CA ALA A 122 -6.22 23.28 -2.47
C ALA A 122 -5.12 22.64 -3.30
N MET A 123 -3.87 22.67 -2.83
CA MET A 123 -2.74 22.02 -3.51
C MET A 123 -2.93 20.50 -3.59
N LEU A 124 -3.38 19.87 -2.50
CA LEU A 124 -3.73 18.45 -2.50
C LEU A 124 -4.80 18.14 -3.55
N ASP A 125 -5.88 18.93 -3.56
CA ASP A 125 -7.01 18.71 -4.46
C ASP A 125 -6.61 18.86 -5.93
N ASP A 126 -5.89 19.92 -6.28
CA ASP A 126 -5.39 20.17 -7.64
C ASP A 126 -4.45 19.06 -8.13
N ASN A 127 -3.51 18.63 -7.31
CA ASN A 127 -2.57 17.57 -7.65
C ASN A 127 -3.26 16.21 -7.79
N ALA A 128 -4.23 15.91 -6.92
CA ALA A 128 -5.03 14.69 -7.01
C ALA A 128 -5.88 14.65 -8.29
N HIS A 129 -6.53 15.77 -8.64
CA HIS A 129 -7.28 15.90 -9.90
C HIS A 129 -6.38 15.75 -11.12
N LYS A 130 -5.18 16.36 -11.12
CA LYS A 130 -4.20 16.23 -12.19
C LYS A 130 -3.79 14.77 -12.44
N ILE A 131 -3.46 14.03 -11.38
CA ILE A 131 -3.04 12.63 -11.46
C ILE A 131 -4.22 11.75 -11.89
N ALA A 132 -5.37 11.86 -11.23
CA ALA A 132 -6.57 11.06 -11.52
C ALA A 132 -7.09 11.33 -12.94
N GLY A 133 -6.99 12.57 -13.42
CA GLY A 133 -7.32 12.96 -14.80
C GLY A 133 -6.44 12.25 -15.82
N LEU A 134 -5.14 12.26 -15.62
CA LEU A 134 -4.21 11.54 -16.50
C LEU A 134 -4.46 10.03 -16.53
N ILE A 135 -4.77 9.42 -15.36
CA ILE A 135 -5.10 7.99 -15.28
C ILE A 135 -6.39 7.70 -16.04
N ARG A 136 -7.43 8.55 -15.90
CA ARG A 136 -8.68 8.43 -16.67
C ARG A 136 -8.43 8.49 -18.17
N ASP A 137 -7.62 9.43 -18.61
CA ASP A 137 -7.42 9.71 -20.05
C ASP A 137 -6.62 8.60 -20.76
N VAL A 138 -5.64 7.97 -20.08
CA VAL A 138 -4.86 6.86 -20.65
C VAL A 138 -5.41 5.49 -20.29
N GLY A 139 -6.17 5.42 -19.20
CA GLY A 139 -6.54 4.19 -18.52
C GLY A 139 -7.88 3.60 -18.96
N VAL A 140 -8.37 3.91 -20.16
CA VAL A 140 -9.59 3.26 -20.65
C VAL A 140 -9.38 1.76 -20.64
N GLU A 141 -10.16 1.05 -19.82
CA GLU A 141 -10.13 -0.41 -19.70
C GLU A 141 -10.37 -1.04 -21.08
N LYS A 142 -9.29 -1.33 -21.78
CA LYS A 142 -9.33 -2.07 -23.02
C LYS A 142 -9.49 -3.56 -22.68
N ALA A 143 -10.70 -4.08 -22.89
CA ALA A 143 -11.00 -5.51 -22.85
C ALA A 143 -10.85 -6.20 -21.46
N GLY A 144 -11.31 -5.59 -20.37
CA GLY A 144 -11.55 -6.30 -19.10
C GLY A 144 -10.32 -6.80 -18.31
N ARG A 145 -9.10 -6.40 -18.70
CA ARG A 145 -7.87 -6.93 -18.09
C ARG A 145 -6.97 -5.90 -17.43
N ARG A 146 -7.17 -4.60 -17.67
CA ARG A 146 -6.38 -3.52 -17.06
C ARG A 146 -7.16 -2.87 -15.94
N CYS A 147 -6.50 -2.69 -14.80
CA CYS A 147 -7.00 -1.89 -13.69
C CYS A 147 -6.20 -0.59 -13.63
N CYS A 148 -6.82 0.52 -14.04
CA CYS A 148 -6.23 1.85 -13.98
C CYS A 148 -6.91 2.64 -12.86
N ARG A 149 -6.18 2.92 -11.78
CA ARG A 149 -6.70 3.59 -10.58
C ARG A 149 -5.63 4.42 -9.90
N MET A 150 -6.06 5.52 -9.30
CA MET A 150 -5.31 6.21 -8.26
C MET A 150 -5.77 5.68 -6.91
N MET A 151 -4.91 4.94 -6.22
CA MET A 151 -5.15 4.46 -4.86
C MET A 151 -4.69 5.53 -3.88
N ILE A 152 -5.62 6.02 -3.06
CA ILE A 152 -5.33 7.01 -2.02
C ILE A 152 -5.01 6.24 -0.75
N ASP A 153 -3.80 6.37 -0.26
CA ASP A 153 -3.36 5.73 0.97
C ASP A 153 -3.89 6.45 2.20
N MET A 154 -4.02 5.74 3.28
CA MET A 154 -4.47 6.29 4.55
C MET A 154 -3.27 6.46 5.47
N GLU A 155 -3.02 7.69 5.88
CA GLU A 155 -1.94 8.07 6.78
C GLU A 155 -2.43 8.18 8.24
N ASP A 156 -2.10 9.27 8.93
CA ASP A 156 -2.43 9.47 10.33
C ASP A 156 -3.93 9.66 10.56
N PHE A 157 -4.36 9.41 11.81
CA PHE A 157 -5.77 9.48 12.19
C PHE A 157 -6.39 10.85 11.92
N ASP A 158 -5.64 11.92 12.16
CA ASP A 158 -6.12 13.29 11.99
C ASP A 158 -6.40 13.64 10.52
N MET A 159 -5.87 12.88 9.57
CA MET A 159 -6.08 13.05 8.12
C MET A 159 -7.25 12.22 7.56
N VAL A 160 -7.85 11.35 8.38
CA VAL A 160 -8.84 10.35 7.89
C VAL A 160 -10.04 11.01 7.23
N ASP A 161 -10.64 12.02 7.87
CA ASP A 161 -11.84 12.66 7.34
C ASP A 161 -11.57 13.38 6.03
N ASP A 162 -10.49 14.13 5.94
CA ASP A 162 -10.11 14.87 4.73
C ASP A 162 -9.74 13.91 3.59
N THR A 163 -9.06 12.81 3.89
CA THR A 163 -8.70 11.77 2.90
C THR A 163 -9.93 11.06 2.36
N LEU A 164 -10.89 10.74 3.23
CA LEU A 164 -12.18 10.15 2.80
C LEU A 164 -12.99 11.13 1.95
N ALA A 165 -13.01 12.41 2.33
CA ALA A 165 -13.71 13.45 1.58
C ALA A 165 -13.08 13.70 0.21
N LEU A 166 -11.73 13.67 0.11
CA LEU A 166 -11.03 13.75 -1.18
C LEU A 166 -11.45 12.60 -2.10
N HIS A 167 -11.42 11.37 -1.60
CA HIS A 167 -11.86 10.22 -2.39
C HIS A 167 -13.29 10.37 -2.87
N ASP A 168 -14.21 10.78 -1.99
CA ASP A 168 -15.63 10.93 -2.34
C ASP A 168 -15.83 11.97 -3.44
N ARG A 169 -15.20 13.15 -3.34
CA ARG A 169 -15.24 14.18 -4.40
C ARG A 169 -14.73 13.68 -5.73
N LEU A 170 -13.59 12.96 -5.72
CA LEU A 170 -13.01 12.42 -6.95
C LEU A 170 -13.87 11.31 -7.56
N LEU A 171 -14.42 10.43 -6.73
CA LEU A 171 -15.31 9.35 -7.17
C LEU A 171 -16.60 9.92 -7.79
N GLU A 172 -17.24 10.89 -7.13
CA GLU A 172 -18.43 11.58 -7.63
C GLU A 172 -18.18 12.32 -8.95
N ALA A 173 -16.96 12.87 -9.13
CA ALA A 173 -16.51 13.48 -10.38
C ALA A 173 -16.17 12.46 -11.48
N GLY A 174 -16.34 11.16 -11.22
CA GLY A 174 -16.11 10.08 -12.20
C GLY A 174 -14.64 9.73 -12.45
N TYR A 175 -13.74 10.11 -11.54
CA TYR A 175 -12.35 9.72 -11.66
C TYR A 175 -12.12 8.27 -11.20
N PRO A 176 -11.15 7.55 -11.82
CA PRO A 176 -10.82 6.18 -11.47
C PRO A 176 -9.98 6.14 -10.19
N VAL A 177 -10.62 6.27 -9.05
CA VAL A 177 -9.98 6.32 -7.73
C VAL A 177 -10.33 5.11 -6.89
N ALA A 178 -9.48 4.83 -5.91
CA ALA A 178 -9.63 3.80 -4.90
C ALA A 178 -9.10 4.34 -3.56
N GLN A 179 -9.52 3.73 -2.45
CA GLN A 179 -9.19 4.21 -1.10
C GLN A 179 -8.62 3.09 -0.24
N THR A 180 -7.66 3.43 0.62
CA THR A 180 -7.19 2.54 1.68
C THR A 180 -7.95 2.80 2.98
N LEU A 181 -8.39 1.73 3.66
CA LEU A 181 -8.96 1.78 5.00
C LEU A 181 -8.17 0.93 5.97
N GLN A 182 -8.06 1.39 7.23
CA GLN A 182 -7.25 0.75 8.27
C GLN A 182 -8.15 -0.02 9.25
N ALA A 183 -8.01 -1.34 9.33
CA ALA A 183 -8.77 -2.19 10.26
C ALA A 183 -8.50 -1.87 11.74
N ARG A 184 -7.39 -1.20 12.04
CA ARG A 184 -7.06 -0.75 13.40
C ARG A 184 -8.05 0.28 13.94
N LEU A 185 -8.64 1.14 13.11
CA LEU A 185 -9.51 2.22 13.56
C LEU A 185 -10.91 1.69 13.90
N LEU A 186 -11.49 2.14 15.01
CA LEU A 186 -12.83 1.75 15.45
C LEU A 186 -13.91 2.20 14.47
N ARG A 187 -13.72 3.33 13.81
CA ARG A 187 -14.64 3.89 12.83
C ARG A 187 -14.73 3.13 11.50
N THR A 188 -13.71 2.29 11.19
CA THR A 188 -13.57 1.68 9.85
C THR A 188 -14.76 0.83 9.45
N GLU A 189 -15.50 0.27 10.38
CA GLU A 189 -16.73 -0.48 10.07
C GLU A 189 -17.78 0.41 9.38
N ALA A 190 -18.05 1.59 9.95
CA ALA A 190 -19.01 2.53 9.38
C ALA A 190 -18.51 3.11 8.05
N ASP A 191 -17.22 3.43 7.96
CA ASP A 191 -16.62 3.90 6.72
C ASP A 191 -16.68 2.83 5.63
N MET A 192 -16.42 1.56 5.95
CA MET A 192 -16.50 0.43 5.02
C MET A 192 -17.92 0.24 4.48
N ALA A 193 -18.94 0.27 5.36
CA ALA A 193 -20.34 0.15 4.93
C ALA A 193 -20.71 1.24 3.92
N ARG A 194 -20.30 2.49 4.17
CA ARG A 194 -20.52 3.60 3.26
C ARG A 194 -19.83 3.39 1.90
N LYS A 195 -18.58 2.92 1.91
CA LYS A 195 -17.80 2.66 0.68
C LYS A 195 -18.36 1.49 -0.12
N ILE A 196 -18.91 0.47 0.55
CA ILE A 196 -19.61 -0.64 -0.12
C ILE A 196 -20.86 -0.11 -0.83
N ALA A 197 -21.67 0.73 -0.17
CA ALA A 197 -22.85 1.34 -0.77
C ALA A 197 -22.51 2.22 -1.99
N GLN A 198 -21.32 2.83 -2.02
CA GLN A 198 -20.82 3.63 -3.15
C GLN A 198 -20.30 2.77 -4.32
N GLY A 199 -20.17 1.45 -4.16
CA GLY A 199 -19.51 0.60 -5.17
C GLY A 199 -18.03 0.91 -5.36
N ALA A 200 -17.35 1.42 -4.34
CA ALA A 200 -15.96 1.86 -4.41
C ALA A 200 -14.97 0.70 -4.49
N MET A 201 -13.74 0.95 -4.96
CA MET A 201 -12.62 0.03 -4.80
C MET A 201 -11.88 0.36 -3.50
N ILE A 202 -11.82 -0.58 -2.57
CA ILE A 202 -11.24 -0.36 -1.23
C ILE A 202 -10.15 -1.35 -0.92
N ARG A 203 -8.98 -0.83 -0.53
CA ARG A 203 -7.88 -1.61 0.02
C ARG A 203 -7.97 -1.65 1.54
N LEU A 204 -8.26 -2.81 2.10
CA LEU A 204 -8.24 -3.02 3.54
C LEU A 204 -6.81 -3.38 3.98
N VAL A 205 -6.26 -2.61 4.90
CA VAL A 205 -4.98 -2.89 5.57
C VAL A 205 -5.15 -2.93 7.09
N LYS A 206 -4.20 -3.49 7.83
CA LYS A 206 -4.24 -3.46 9.30
C LYS A 206 -4.10 -2.03 9.85
N GLY A 207 -3.25 -1.23 9.23
CA GLY A 207 -2.85 0.10 9.66
C GLY A 207 -1.45 0.09 10.28
N ALA A 208 -0.56 0.95 9.75
CA ALA A 208 0.83 1.06 10.17
C ALA A 208 1.05 2.14 11.22
N MET A 209 0.27 3.22 11.18
CA MET A 209 0.37 4.35 12.09
C MET A 209 -0.13 3.99 13.50
N ALA A 210 0.29 4.73 14.50
CA ALA A 210 -0.09 4.54 15.90
C ALA A 210 -1.10 5.61 16.34
N PRO A 211 -2.39 5.44 16.02
CA PRO A 211 -3.42 6.40 16.43
C PRO A 211 -3.62 6.37 17.96
N PRO A 212 -4.28 7.39 18.53
CA PRO A 212 -4.64 7.40 19.94
C PRO A 212 -5.47 6.18 20.35
N ASP A 213 -5.24 5.66 21.54
CA ASP A 213 -5.89 4.40 22.03
C ASP A 213 -7.42 4.46 22.06
N HIS A 214 -8.00 5.66 22.24
CA HIS A 214 -9.45 5.82 22.32
C HIS A 214 -10.19 5.74 20.97
N VAL A 215 -9.45 5.75 19.85
CA VAL A 215 -10.02 5.68 18.49
C VAL A 215 -9.61 4.40 17.75
N ALA A 216 -8.82 3.53 18.38
CA ALA A 216 -8.24 2.38 17.71
C ALA A 216 -8.12 1.14 18.60
N PHE A 217 -8.13 -0.02 17.98
CA PHE A 217 -7.71 -1.26 18.62
C PHE A 217 -6.19 -1.23 18.87
N THR A 218 -5.77 -1.52 20.09
CA THR A 218 -4.36 -1.50 20.49
C THR A 218 -3.71 -2.87 20.49
N ARG A 219 -4.52 -3.94 20.71
CA ARG A 219 -4.01 -5.30 20.73
C ARG A 219 -4.06 -5.91 19.32
N ARG A 220 -2.98 -6.57 18.93
CA ARG A 220 -2.85 -7.21 17.60
C ARG A 220 -4.01 -8.17 17.30
N ARG A 221 -4.46 -8.95 18.30
CA ARG A 221 -5.57 -9.87 18.14
C ARG A 221 -6.86 -9.15 17.75
N ASP A 222 -7.17 -8.04 18.43
CA ASP A 222 -8.41 -7.29 18.17
C ASP A 222 -8.37 -6.65 16.77
N ILE A 223 -7.19 -6.20 16.32
CA ILE A 223 -6.97 -5.69 14.95
C ILE A 223 -7.19 -6.81 13.93
N ASP A 224 -6.66 -8.02 14.18
CA ASP A 224 -6.82 -9.16 13.29
C ASP A 224 -8.28 -9.63 13.22
N GLU A 225 -8.98 -9.68 14.36
CA GLU A 225 -10.42 -10.00 14.43
C GLU A 225 -11.25 -8.96 13.65
N ASN A 226 -10.98 -7.66 13.84
CA ASN A 226 -11.68 -6.61 13.09
C ASN A 226 -11.34 -6.66 11.60
N TYR A 227 -10.09 -6.97 11.21
CA TYR A 227 -9.71 -7.17 9.82
C TYR A 227 -10.54 -8.26 9.15
N LEU A 228 -10.74 -9.41 9.80
CA LEU A 228 -11.57 -10.52 9.30
C LEU A 228 -13.05 -10.14 9.22
N LYS A 229 -13.57 -9.42 10.21
CA LYS A 229 -14.93 -8.89 10.19
C LYS A 229 -15.15 -7.98 8.97
N LEU A 230 -14.26 -7.00 8.77
CA LEU A 230 -14.32 -6.08 7.64
C LEU A 230 -14.15 -6.80 6.29
N ALA A 231 -13.24 -7.77 6.21
CA ALA A 231 -13.08 -8.60 5.01
C ALA A 231 -14.36 -9.39 4.68
N SER A 232 -15.07 -9.87 5.72
CA SER A 232 -16.36 -10.53 5.52
C SER A 232 -17.44 -9.56 5.02
N MET A 233 -17.43 -8.29 5.43
CA MET A 233 -18.32 -7.26 4.89
C MET A 233 -18.01 -6.98 3.41
N MET A 234 -16.73 -6.86 3.07
CA MET A 234 -16.27 -6.63 1.68
C MET A 234 -16.64 -7.78 0.73
N LEU A 235 -16.85 -8.97 1.24
CA LEU A 235 -17.27 -10.16 0.48
C LEU A 235 -18.77 -10.46 0.61
N SER A 236 -19.59 -9.52 1.07
CA SER A 236 -21.05 -9.68 1.18
C SER A 236 -21.74 -9.66 -0.20
N ASP A 237 -22.99 -10.14 -0.23
CA ASP A 237 -23.83 -10.02 -1.43
C ASP A 237 -24.13 -8.56 -1.78
N GLU A 238 -24.29 -7.69 -0.76
CA GLU A 238 -24.43 -6.25 -0.95
C GLU A 238 -23.22 -5.66 -1.69
N ALA A 239 -21.99 -5.99 -1.27
CA ALA A 239 -20.78 -5.54 -1.94
C ALA A 239 -20.74 -5.99 -3.42
N ARG A 240 -21.20 -7.21 -3.72
CA ARG A 240 -21.28 -7.71 -5.09
C ARG A 240 -22.31 -6.94 -5.92
N LEU A 241 -23.47 -6.66 -5.36
CA LEU A 241 -24.56 -5.96 -6.05
C LEU A 241 -24.23 -4.50 -6.37
N THR A 242 -23.45 -3.83 -5.53
CA THR A 242 -23.03 -2.44 -5.77
C THR A 242 -21.86 -2.30 -6.75
N GLY A 243 -21.24 -3.41 -7.16
CA GLY A 243 -20.01 -3.39 -7.97
C GLY A 243 -18.76 -3.01 -7.16
N PHE A 244 -18.84 -3.11 -5.82
CA PHE A 244 -17.72 -2.88 -4.93
C PHE A 244 -16.55 -3.81 -5.26
N MET A 245 -15.32 -3.28 -5.27
CA MET A 245 -14.11 -4.07 -5.55
C MET A 245 -13.25 -4.23 -4.31
N PRO A 246 -13.20 -5.43 -3.71
CA PRO A 246 -12.36 -5.72 -2.56
C PRO A 246 -10.87 -5.81 -2.92
N VAL A 247 -10.01 -5.17 -2.12
CA VAL A 247 -8.55 -5.38 -2.15
C VAL A 247 -8.06 -5.69 -0.74
N PHE A 248 -7.40 -6.82 -0.54
CA PHE A 248 -6.96 -7.29 0.77
C PHE A 248 -5.45 -7.13 0.92
N GLY A 249 -5.03 -6.08 1.65
CA GLY A 249 -3.63 -5.77 1.93
C GLY A 249 -3.10 -6.53 3.13
N SER A 250 -2.48 -7.69 2.94
CA SER A 250 -1.92 -8.50 4.03
C SER A 250 -0.78 -9.43 3.59
N HIS A 251 0.20 -9.62 4.51
CA HIS A 251 1.26 -10.65 4.39
C HIS A 251 1.02 -11.85 5.31
N HIS A 252 -0.08 -11.83 6.07
CA HIS A 252 -0.40 -12.80 7.10
C HIS A 252 -1.14 -13.98 6.48
N ARG A 253 -0.48 -15.13 6.36
CA ARG A 253 -1.00 -16.31 5.66
C ARG A 253 -2.38 -16.72 6.15
N GLU A 254 -2.58 -16.77 7.47
CA GLU A 254 -3.85 -17.21 8.06
C GLU A 254 -5.02 -16.28 7.70
N LEU A 255 -4.77 -14.96 7.59
CA LEU A 255 -5.80 -14.01 7.14
C LEU A 255 -6.11 -14.20 5.66
N VAL A 256 -5.07 -14.38 4.83
CA VAL A 256 -5.22 -14.60 3.39
C VAL A 256 -6.00 -15.89 3.11
N GLU A 257 -5.66 -16.98 3.78
CA GLU A 257 -6.33 -18.27 3.63
C GLU A 257 -7.80 -18.21 4.11
N TYR A 258 -8.07 -17.51 5.21
CA TYR A 258 -9.45 -17.29 5.68
C TYR A 258 -10.28 -16.50 4.66
N ILE A 259 -9.72 -15.41 4.10
CA ILE A 259 -10.40 -14.58 3.11
C ILE A 259 -10.69 -15.39 1.84
N ALA A 260 -9.71 -16.15 1.35
CA ALA A 260 -9.86 -17.03 0.21
C ALA A 260 -11.00 -18.05 0.42
N LYS A 261 -11.04 -18.67 1.61
CA LYS A 261 -12.10 -19.61 2.00
C LYS A 261 -13.48 -18.94 2.02
N VAL A 262 -13.61 -17.76 2.65
CA VAL A 262 -14.88 -17.01 2.70
C VAL A 262 -15.34 -16.60 1.31
N ALA A 263 -14.41 -16.17 0.44
CA ALA A 263 -14.72 -15.83 -0.94
C ALA A 263 -15.24 -17.04 -1.72
N ASP A 264 -14.59 -18.20 -1.61
CA ASP A 264 -15.03 -19.45 -2.24
C ASP A 264 -16.40 -19.90 -1.72
N GLU A 265 -16.62 -19.87 -0.39
CA GLU A 265 -17.91 -20.22 0.24
C GLU A 265 -19.07 -19.32 -0.20
N ARG A 266 -18.79 -18.05 -0.51
CA ARG A 266 -19.77 -17.08 -0.96
C ARG A 266 -19.87 -16.97 -2.49
N GLY A 267 -19.16 -17.81 -3.23
CA GLY A 267 -19.18 -17.84 -4.69
C GLY A 267 -18.59 -16.58 -5.33
N TRP A 268 -17.57 -15.96 -4.71
CA TRP A 268 -16.81 -14.90 -5.33
C TRP A 268 -15.80 -15.47 -6.32
N GLU A 269 -15.83 -14.95 -7.53
CA GLU A 269 -14.82 -15.28 -8.53
C GLU A 269 -13.45 -14.78 -8.10
N ARG A 270 -12.38 -15.57 -8.29
CA ARG A 270 -11.01 -15.20 -7.89
C ARG A 270 -10.50 -13.92 -8.56
N GLU A 271 -11.11 -13.56 -9.65
CA GLU A 271 -10.83 -12.34 -10.41
C GLU A 271 -11.64 -11.12 -9.94
N ALA A 272 -12.65 -11.30 -9.08
CA ALA A 272 -13.52 -10.23 -8.61
C ALA A 272 -12.95 -9.45 -7.42
N PHE A 273 -11.79 -9.88 -6.88
CA PHE A 273 -11.08 -9.21 -5.80
C PHE A 273 -9.57 -9.36 -5.97
N GLU A 274 -8.79 -8.61 -5.22
CA GLU A 274 -7.33 -8.68 -5.28
C GLU A 274 -6.74 -8.88 -3.88
N PHE A 275 -5.65 -9.68 -3.81
CA PHE A 275 -4.72 -9.61 -2.70
C PHE A 275 -3.62 -8.61 -3.05
N GLU A 276 -3.25 -7.76 -2.08
CA GLU A 276 -2.15 -6.82 -2.26
C GLU A 276 -1.08 -7.04 -1.19
N MET A 277 0.18 -7.13 -1.64
CA MET A 277 1.32 -7.38 -0.77
C MET A 277 2.44 -6.39 -1.08
N LEU A 278 3.28 -6.10 -0.08
CA LEU A 278 4.46 -5.27 -0.31
C LEU A 278 5.48 -6.00 -1.19
N TYR A 279 6.09 -5.26 -2.09
CA TYR A 279 7.18 -5.74 -2.92
C TYR A 279 8.32 -6.30 -2.06
N GLY A 280 8.84 -7.47 -2.43
CA GLY A 280 9.93 -8.15 -1.73
C GLY A 280 9.57 -8.88 -0.43
N VAL A 281 8.32 -8.83 0.04
CA VAL A 281 7.89 -9.42 1.31
C VAL A 281 7.08 -10.69 1.09
N ASN A 282 7.45 -11.79 1.80
CA ASN A 282 6.75 -13.08 1.79
C ASN A 282 6.51 -13.67 0.38
N GLN A 283 7.54 -13.71 -0.43
CA GLN A 283 7.50 -14.28 -1.80
C GLN A 283 6.88 -15.69 -1.89
N PRO A 284 7.06 -16.62 -0.92
CA PRO A 284 6.37 -17.91 -0.97
C PRO A 284 4.85 -17.76 -1.04
N LEU A 285 4.25 -16.90 -0.21
CA LEU A 285 2.81 -16.66 -0.24
C LEU A 285 2.38 -16.01 -1.56
N GLN A 286 3.20 -15.11 -2.13
CA GLN A 286 2.92 -14.51 -3.44
C GLN A 286 2.82 -15.57 -4.54
N ARG A 287 3.77 -16.53 -4.58
CA ARG A 287 3.76 -17.64 -5.54
C ARG A 287 2.54 -18.54 -5.36
N ASP A 288 2.20 -18.85 -4.10
CA ASP A 288 1.03 -19.67 -3.78
C ASP A 288 -0.25 -19.01 -4.33
N LEU A 289 -0.46 -17.72 -4.08
CA LEU A 289 -1.63 -16.97 -4.56
C LEU A 289 -1.74 -16.97 -6.08
N VAL A 290 -0.65 -16.68 -6.78
CA VAL A 290 -0.63 -16.70 -8.26
C VAL A 290 -0.91 -18.11 -8.79
N SER A 291 -0.29 -19.15 -8.23
CA SER A 291 -0.49 -20.53 -8.65
C SER A 291 -1.93 -21.02 -8.46
N LEU A 292 -2.61 -20.50 -7.44
CA LEU A 292 -4.02 -20.76 -7.17
C LEU A 292 -4.98 -19.91 -8.03
N GLY A 293 -4.47 -19.03 -8.89
CA GLY A 293 -5.26 -18.21 -9.81
C GLY A 293 -5.88 -16.97 -9.19
N TYR A 294 -5.45 -16.55 -8.00
CA TYR A 294 -5.89 -15.28 -7.41
C TYR A 294 -5.19 -14.09 -8.06
N ARG A 295 -5.89 -12.96 -8.15
CA ARG A 295 -5.27 -11.69 -8.51
C ARG A 295 -4.34 -11.23 -7.38
N LEU A 296 -3.05 -11.12 -7.70
CA LEU A 296 -2.04 -10.56 -6.81
C LEU A 296 -1.51 -9.24 -7.37
N ARG A 297 -1.53 -8.21 -6.52
CA ARG A 297 -0.88 -6.92 -6.78
C ARG A 297 0.25 -6.71 -5.78
N LEU A 298 1.38 -6.18 -6.24
CA LEU A 298 2.46 -5.76 -5.35
C LEU A 298 2.47 -4.23 -5.25
N TYR A 299 2.41 -3.74 -4.03
CA TYR A 299 2.73 -2.36 -3.71
C TYR A 299 4.23 -2.17 -3.86
N ALA A 300 4.64 -1.53 -4.95
CA ALA A 300 6.03 -1.47 -5.37
C ALA A 300 6.56 -0.04 -5.33
N PRO A 301 7.29 0.33 -4.29
CA PRO A 301 7.93 1.62 -4.20
C PRO A 301 9.03 1.77 -5.25
N PHE A 302 9.20 3.01 -5.74
CA PHE A 302 10.31 3.40 -6.62
C PHE A 302 10.77 4.82 -6.29
N GLY A 303 12.01 5.15 -6.65
CA GLY A 303 12.62 6.44 -6.38
C GLY A 303 13.94 6.31 -5.62
N ALA A 304 14.63 7.43 -5.47
CA ALA A 304 15.97 7.47 -4.88
C ALA A 304 15.97 7.26 -3.35
N ASP A 305 14.88 7.62 -2.66
CA ASP A 305 14.79 7.68 -1.20
C ASP A 305 14.42 6.34 -0.52
N TRP A 306 14.97 5.25 -1.04
CA TRP A 306 14.68 3.89 -0.56
C TRP A 306 15.13 3.60 0.87
N TRP A 307 16.11 4.33 1.41
CA TRP A 307 16.73 4.05 2.71
C TRP A 307 15.74 4.11 3.87
N ALA A 308 15.00 5.22 3.99
CA ALA A 308 14.03 5.41 5.06
C ALA A 308 12.91 4.35 4.99
N TYR A 309 12.41 4.08 3.79
CA TYR A 309 11.43 3.04 3.53
C TYR A 309 11.91 1.64 3.96
N ALA A 310 13.12 1.24 3.54
CA ALA A 310 13.69 -0.07 3.88
C ALA A 310 13.81 -0.27 5.40
N TRP A 311 14.30 0.74 6.13
CA TRP A 311 14.46 0.65 7.57
C TRP A 311 13.14 0.63 8.34
N ARG A 312 12.08 1.24 7.82
CA ARG A 312 10.74 1.05 8.39
C ARG A 312 10.25 -0.39 8.25
N ARG A 313 10.45 -1.00 7.08
CA ARG A 313 10.12 -2.44 6.86
C ARG A 313 10.91 -3.35 7.80
N VAL A 314 12.16 -3.03 8.09
CA VAL A 314 12.98 -3.75 9.10
C VAL A 314 12.44 -3.49 10.52
N GLY A 315 12.01 -2.27 10.82
CA GLY A 315 11.43 -1.92 12.12
C GLY A 315 10.12 -2.66 12.42
N GLU A 316 9.27 -2.87 11.42
CA GLU A 316 8.02 -3.60 11.55
C GLU A 316 8.22 -5.11 11.79
N ASN A 317 9.26 -5.68 11.21
CA ASN A 317 9.58 -7.10 11.38
C ASN A 317 11.10 -7.33 11.39
N PRO A 318 11.70 -7.64 12.56
CA PRO A 318 13.13 -7.93 12.67
C PRO A 318 13.64 -9.05 11.75
N ARG A 319 12.76 -9.97 11.31
CA ARG A 319 13.12 -11.03 10.36
C ARG A 319 13.47 -10.45 8.98
N ASN A 320 12.97 -9.26 8.65
CA ASN A 320 13.34 -8.54 7.42
C ASN A 320 14.82 -8.12 7.43
N LEU A 321 15.47 -8.01 8.60
CA LEU A 321 16.91 -7.83 8.68
C LEU A 321 17.70 -9.01 8.07
N GLY A 322 17.16 -10.23 8.19
CA GLY A 322 17.75 -11.41 7.54
C GLY A 322 17.69 -11.35 6.02
N LEU A 323 16.71 -10.65 5.44
CA LEU A 323 16.64 -10.38 4.00
C LEU A 323 17.76 -9.41 3.58
N LEU A 324 18.03 -8.38 4.40
CA LEU A 324 19.15 -7.47 4.19
C LEU A 324 20.51 -8.18 4.16
N LEU A 325 20.68 -9.25 4.95
CA LEU A 325 21.95 -9.99 5.07
C LEU A 325 22.10 -11.09 4.02
N ARG A 326 21.00 -11.62 3.48
CA ARG A 326 20.97 -12.69 2.47
C ARG A 326 21.12 -12.20 1.02
N SER A 327 21.24 -10.89 0.79
CA SER A 327 21.29 -10.27 -0.54
C SER A 327 22.40 -10.77 -1.47
N ARG A 328 23.39 -11.49 -0.96
CA ARG A 328 24.47 -12.07 -1.77
C ARG A 328 24.13 -13.38 -2.47
N LEU A 329 22.98 -14.03 -2.15
CA LEU A 329 22.71 -15.40 -2.61
C LEU A 329 21.52 -15.51 -3.58
N ASN A 330 20.62 -14.50 -3.69
CA ASN A 330 19.43 -14.62 -4.54
C ASN A 330 19.05 -13.30 -5.23
N ALA A 331 19.92 -12.77 -6.06
CA ALA A 331 19.58 -11.61 -6.91
C ALA A 331 18.66 -11.96 -8.11
N THR A 332 18.24 -13.21 -8.25
CA THR A 332 17.49 -13.73 -9.42
C THR A 332 16.38 -14.72 -9.05
N GLY A 333 15.88 -14.73 -7.81
CA GLY A 333 14.87 -15.69 -7.38
C GLY A 333 13.43 -15.11 -7.42
N LEU A 334 12.79 -15.11 -8.60
CA LEU A 334 11.36 -15.34 -8.71
C LEU A 334 11.10 -16.83 -8.74
#